data_120ee2fffc7604862a438988d2633604
#
_entry.id   120ee2fffc7604862a438988d2633604
#
_cell.length_a   1.000
_cell.length_b   1.000
_cell.length_c   1.000
_cell.angle_alpha   90.00
_cell.angle_beta   90.00
_cell.angle_gamma   90.00
#
_symmetry.space_group_name_H-M   'P 1'
#
loop_
_entity.id
_entity.type
_entity.pdbx_description
1 polymer ?
#
loop_
_entity_poly.entity_id
_entity_poly.type
_entity_poly.pdbx_seq_one_letter_code
_entity_poly.pdbx_strand_id
1 'polypeptide(L)'
;MIRLEPLLTPWAAVPLFGAMLVLCVVLLVRRPRQRAAWLRRGLMVLLLLVVALRPVTPLDDRQTQRMDANVFFVVDRTGSMNAEDYGADGDQPRLEGVKADMTRIMGMTEGARYSIIAFDSTATQQLPLTTDAGAAKAWIDTLTTEPTDYSQGSNVDRPLQALTTAVTETQREDPDSSVLVYVLSDGENTDDKETQPYSAVAGFVDGGGVLGYGTAEGGPMKAQGGAHDGDYITDGSGQQGLSKIDEKQLQTIAGQMGVPYLHRTSPDEPIEGTMDGVTLRPVPIESTRETTNFRDWYWIAAIPLAALMIWELGEMTYRLPRKLDRHDLEGASR
;
A
#
# COMPACT_ATOMS: atom_id res chain seq x y z
N MET A 1 -9.48 25.46 1.46
CA MET A 1 -10.55 26.26 2.12
C MET A 1 -11.04 25.54 3.36
N ILE A 2 -11.32 26.26 4.48
CA ILE A 2 -11.88 25.64 5.68
C ILE A 2 -13.35 25.32 5.41
N ARG A 3 -13.74 24.08 5.65
CA ARG A 3 -15.12 23.59 5.58
C ARG A 3 -15.61 23.24 6.99
N LEU A 4 -16.90 23.34 7.25
CA LEU A 4 -17.50 22.93 8.52
C LEU A 4 -18.23 21.60 8.32
N GLU A 5 -17.86 20.60 9.11
CA GLU A 5 -18.49 19.29 9.16
C GLU A 5 -19.07 19.04 10.56
N PRO A 6 -20.24 19.66 10.87
CA PRO A 6 -20.76 19.71 12.22
C PRO A 6 -21.09 18.33 12.76
N LEU A 7 -20.70 18.05 14.00
CA LEU A 7 -21.01 16.81 14.73
C LEU A 7 -22.51 16.65 15.05
N LEU A 8 -23.20 17.82 15.19
CA LEU A 8 -24.64 17.88 15.44
C LEU A 8 -25.33 18.52 14.24
N THR A 9 -26.51 18.03 13.91
CA THR A 9 -27.33 18.68 12.88
C THR A 9 -27.63 20.14 13.24
N PRO A 10 -27.58 21.09 12.29
CA PRO A 10 -27.73 22.51 12.57
C PRO A 10 -29.01 22.86 13.35
N TRP A 11 -30.12 22.17 13.07
CA TRP A 11 -31.40 22.37 13.76
C TRP A 11 -31.38 21.91 15.22
N ALA A 12 -30.45 21.06 15.64
CA ALA A 12 -30.25 20.66 17.03
C ALA A 12 -29.19 21.55 17.72
N ALA A 13 -28.09 21.88 17.01
CA ALA A 13 -26.99 22.68 17.55
C ALA A 13 -27.41 24.13 17.87
N VAL A 14 -28.13 24.80 16.96
CA VAL A 14 -28.53 26.20 17.11
C VAL A 14 -29.38 26.44 18.37
N PRO A 15 -30.48 25.70 18.64
CA PRO A 15 -31.27 25.92 19.85
C PRO A 15 -30.51 25.54 21.13
N LEU A 16 -29.70 24.49 21.10
CA LEU A 16 -28.94 24.04 22.27
C LEU A 16 -27.91 25.08 22.71
N PHE A 17 -26.99 25.45 21.82
CA PHE A 17 -25.93 26.44 22.13
C PHE A 17 -26.50 27.84 22.31
N GLY A 18 -27.56 28.20 21.55
CA GLY A 18 -28.26 29.46 21.71
C GLY A 18 -28.89 29.60 23.09
N ALA A 19 -29.59 28.60 23.59
CA ALA A 19 -30.18 28.60 24.94
C ALA A 19 -29.11 28.70 26.03
N MET A 20 -27.98 27.99 25.86
CA MET A 20 -26.87 28.07 26.82
C MET A 20 -26.22 29.46 26.85
N LEU A 21 -26.02 30.10 25.69
CA LEU A 21 -25.49 31.48 25.61
C LEU A 21 -26.45 32.48 26.22
N VAL A 22 -27.74 32.39 25.89
CA VAL A 22 -28.78 33.28 26.47
C VAL A 22 -28.78 33.15 27.98
N LEU A 23 -28.74 31.95 28.53
CA LEU A 23 -28.65 31.70 29.97
C LEU A 23 -27.41 32.37 30.58
N CYS A 24 -26.23 32.23 29.94
CA CYS A 24 -24.99 32.86 30.41
C CYS A 24 -25.13 34.38 30.43
N VAL A 25 -25.70 35.00 29.38
CA VAL A 25 -25.92 36.46 29.29
C VAL A 25 -26.90 36.96 30.35
N VAL A 26 -28.04 36.25 30.53
CA VAL A 26 -29.05 36.64 31.55
C VAL A 26 -28.42 36.57 32.96
N LEU A 27 -27.64 35.53 33.27
CA LEU A 27 -27.03 35.38 34.57
C LEU A 27 -25.84 36.32 34.78
N LEU A 28 -25.12 36.72 33.73
CA LEU A 28 -24.10 37.76 33.73
C LEU A 28 -24.69 39.11 34.17
N VAL A 29 -25.88 39.43 33.64
CA VAL A 29 -26.58 40.68 34.00
C VAL A 29 -27.20 40.62 35.38
N ARG A 30 -27.87 39.52 35.72
CA ARG A 30 -28.61 39.39 37.00
C ARG A 30 -27.73 39.14 38.22
N ARG A 31 -26.48 38.64 38.04
CA ARG A 31 -25.56 38.29 39.17
C ARG A 31 -24.26 39.07 39.08
N PRO A 32 -24.23 40.37 39.39
CA PRO A 32 -23.05 41.24 39.21
C PRO A 32 -21.83 40.77 39.99
N ARG A 33 -22.02 40.13 41.17
CA ARG A 33 -20.91 39.57 41.99
C ARG A 33 -20.25 38.35 41.37
N GLN A 34 -20.81 37.75 40.34
CA GLN A 34 -20.31 36.51 39.69
C GLN A 34 -20.03 36.71 38.20
N ARG A 35 -19.88 37.96 37.74
CA ARG A 35 -19.69 38.31 36.31
C ARG A 35 -18.53 37.55 35.67
N ALA A 36 -17.38 37.47 36.33
CA ALA A 36 -16.20 36.76 35.85
C ALA A 36 -16.46 35.26 35.60
N ALA A 37 -17.22 34.59 36.50
CA ALA A 37 -17.59 33.19 36.33
C ALA A 37 -18.54 32.99 35.12
N TRP A 38 -19.53 33.89 34.94
CA TRP A 38 -20.46 33.78 33.83
C TRP A 38 -19.85 34.15 32.48
N LEU A 39 -18.89 35.07 32.44
CA LEU A 39 -18.08 35.34 31.26
C LEU A 39 -17.24 34.11 30.85
N ARG A 40 -16.58 33.48 31.83
CA ARG A 40 -15.81 32.26 31.60
C ARG A 40 -16.68 31.14 31.06
N ARG A 41 -17.88 30.89 31.63
CA ARG A 41 -18.85 29.89 31.15
C ARG A 41 -19.36 30.21 29.75
N GLY A 42 -19.64 31.46 29.45
CA GLY A 42 -20.01 31.90 28.10
C GLY A 42 -18.89 31.63 27.08
N LEU A 43 -17.63 31.88 27.45
CA LEU A 43 -16.49 31.55 26.63
C LEU A 43 -16.36 30.03 26.41
N MET A 44 -16.58 29.22 27.45
CA MET A 44 -16.60 27.75 27.31
C MET A 44 -17.67 27.28 26.33
N VAL A 45 -18.88 27.86 26.36
CA VAL A 45 -19.96 27.54 25.43
C VAL A 45 -19.57 27.91 24.00
N LEU A 46 -18.91 29.05 23.77
CA LEU A 46 -18.43 29.44 22.45
C LEU A 46 -17.33 28.51 21.92
N LEU A 47 -16.39 28.13 22.77
CA LEU A 47 -15.33 27.16 22.40
C LEU A 47 -15.95 25.79 22.09
N LEU A 48 -16.92 25.36 22.87
CA LEU A 48 -17.64 24.10 22.66
C LEU A 48 -18.42 24.13 21.32
N LEU A 49 -19.01 25.28 20.98
CA LEU A 49 -19.67 25.48 19.68
C LEU A 49 -18.66 25.33 18.52
N VAL A 50 -17.46 25.92 18.65
CA VAL A 50 -16.40 25.78 17.62
C VAL A 50 -15.98 24.31 17.49
N VAL A 51 -15.83 23.57 18.59
CA VAL A 51 -15.55 22.14 18.56
C VAL A 51 -16.68 21.37 17.88
N ALA A 52 -17.95 21.68 18.20
CA ALA A 52 -19.13 21.04 17.63
C ALA A 52 -19.31 21.33 16.11
N LEU A 53 -18.87 22.50 15.65
CA LEU A 53 -18.87 22.87 14.23
C LEU A 53 -17.79 22.14 13.42
N ARG A 54 -16.81 21.52 14.08
CA ARG A 54 -15.74 20.72 13.48
C ARG A 54 -15.15 21.39 12.23
N PRO A 55 -14.37 22.48 12.38
CA PRO A 55 -13.67 23.07 11.24
C PRO A 55 -12.64 22.11 10.70
N VAL A 56 -12.71 21.79 9.41
CA VAL A 56 -11.85 20.86 8.71
C VAL A 56 -11.26 21.50 7.46
N THR A 57 -10.08 21.07 7.06
CA THR A 57 -9.58 21.29 5.71
C THR A 57 -9.51 19.98 4.97
N PRO A 58 -10.05 19.88 3.74
CA PRO A 58 -9.82 18.68 2.95
C PRO A 58 -8.30 18.56 2.77
N LEU A 59 -7.77 17.39 3.08
CA LEU A 59 -6.45 17.01 2.62
C LEU A 59 -6.59 16.84 1.11
N ASP A 60 -5.79 17.56 0.33
CA ASP A 60 -5.61 17.25 -1.08
C ASP A 60 -4.97 15.86 -1.10
N ASP A 61 -5.81 14.85 -1.17
CA ASP A 61 -5.37 13.49 -1.41
C ASP A 61 -4.90 13.50 -2.87
N ARG A 62 -3.58 13.44 -3.07
CA ARG A 62 -2.98 13.29 -4.40
C ARG A 62 -3.42 11.99 -5.08
N GLN A 63 -4.27 11.20 -4.41
CA GLN A 63 -4.91 9.99 -4.90
C GLN A 63 -6.30 10.22 -5.54
N THR A 64 -6.69 11.44 -5.84
CA THR A 64 -7.95 11.69 -6.57
C THR A 64 -7.87 11.30 -8.06
N GLN A 65 -6.69 10.97 -8.53
CA GLN A 65 -6.45 10.47 -9.89
C GLN A 65 -5.59 9.21 -9.81
N ARG A 66 -6.02 8.15 -10.45
CA ARG A 66 -5.18 6.99 -10.77
C ARG A 66 -4.69 7.11 -12.21
N MET A 67 -3.60 6.46 -12.53
CA MET A 67 -3.24 6.24 -13.93
C MET A 67 -4.12 5.15 -14.51
N ASP A 68 -4.52 5.34 -15.76
CA ASP A 68 -5.30 4.37 -16.54
C ASP A 68 -4.40 3.24 -17.05
N ALA A 69 -3.85 2.52 -16.09
CA ALA A 69 -2.93 1.42 -16.35
C ALA A 69 -3.06 0.31 -15.31
N ASN A 70 -2.96 -0.92 -15.79
CA ASN A 70 -2.94 -2.14 -15.00
C ASN A 70 -1.62 -2.86 -15.26
N VAL A 71 -0.77 -2.95 -14.25
CA VAL A 71 0.56 -3.57 -14.34
C VAL A 71 0.50 -4.97 -13.74
N PHE A 72 0.75 -5.97 -14.56
CA PHE A 72 0.84 -7.36 -14.16
C PHE A 72 2.30 -7.80 -14.11
N PHE A 73 2.79 -8.12 -12.93
CA PHE A 73 4.08 -8.76 -12.76
C PHE A 73 3.90 -10.28 -12.74
N VAL A 74 4.58 -10.97 -13.65
CA VAL A 74 4.69 -12.43 -13.71
C VAL A 74 6.09 -12.78 -13.25
N VAL A 75 6.21 -13.28 -12.02
CA VAL A 75 7.49 -13.38 -11.30
C VAL A 75 7.86 -14.84 -11.11
N ASP A 76 9.00 -15.21 -11.65
CA ASP A 76 9.64 -16.49 -11.43
C ASP A 76 10.26 -16.55 -10.03
N ARG A 77 9.86 -17.57 -9.25
CA ARG A 77 10.37 -17.85 -7.92
C ARG A 77 11.03 -19.21 -7.82
N THR A 78 11.32 -19.84 -8.94
CA THR A 78 12.00 -21.14 -8.96
C THR A 78 13.39 -21.04 -8.32
N GLY A 79 13.94 -22.17 -7.92
CA GLY A 79 15.25 -22.23 -7.27
C GLY A 79 16.38 -21.63 -8.12
N SER A 80 16.25 -21.65 -9.45
CA SER A 80 17.22 -21.07 -10.39
C SER A 80 17.37 -19.54 -10.24
N MET A 81 16.31 -18.86 -9.79
CA MET A 81 16.37 -17.41 -9.52
C MET A 81 17.23 -17.03 -8.30
N ASN A 82 17.68 -18.02 -7.52
CA ASN A 82 18.69 -17.86 -6.47
C ASN A 82 20.13 -18.05 -6.95
N ALA A 83 20.34 -18.20 -8.27
CA ALA A 83 21.67 -18.29 -8.86
C ALA A 83 22.42 -16.95 -8.73
N GLU A 84 23.71 -17.04 -8.36
CA GLU A 84 24.56 -15.87 -8.11
C GLU A 84 25.36 -15.55 -9.38
N ASP A 85 24.71 -14.84 -10.32
CA ASP A 85 25.31 -14.35 -11.57
C ASP A 85 24.70 -12.99 -11.99
N TYR A 86 24.15 -12.20 -11.04
CA TYR A 86 23.62 -10.87 -11.24
C TYR A 86 24.46 -9.80 -10.53
N GLY A 87 24.34 -8.54 -10.99
CA GLY A 87 25.05 -7.40 -10.44
C GLY A 87 26.44 -7.18 -11.08
N ALA A 88 27.05 -6.04 -10.77
CA ALA A 88 28.32 -5.61 -11.40
C ALA A 88 29.46 -6.61 -11.17
N ASP A 89 29.48 -7.28 -10.02
CA ASP A 89 30.51 -8.27 -9.67
C ASP A 89 30.06 -9.72 -9.99
N GLY A 90 28.80 -9.90 -10.42
CA GLY A 90 28.25 -11.21 -10.77
C GLY A 90 28.11 -12.18 -9.58
N ASP A 91 27.87 -11.65 -8.38
CA ASP A 91 27.83 -12.40 -7.13
C ASP A 91 26.48 -12.25 -6.38
N GLN A 92 25.51 -11.55 -6.99
CA GLN A 92 24.19 -11.37 -6.41
C GLN A 92 23.19 -12.37 -6.98
N PRO A 93 22.18 -12.80 -6.18
CA PRO A 93 21.07 -13.59 -6.70
C PRO A 93 20.28 -12.83 -7.78
N ARG A 94 19.85 -13.50 -8.84
CA ARG A 94 18.97 -12.97 -9.90
C ARG A 94 17.73 -12.29 -9.33
N LEU A 95 17.21 -12.84 -8.24
CA LEU A 95 16.00 -12.32 -7.57
C LEU A 95 16.18 -10.89 -7.06
N GLU A 96 17.38 -10.45 -6.71
CA GLU A 96 17.63 -9.05 -6.33
C GLU A 96 17.46 -8.11 -7.53
N GLY A 97 17.81 -8.57 -8.73
CA GLY A 97 17.51 -7.86 -9.98
C GLY A 97 16.01 -7.72 -10.22
N VAL A 98 15.25 -8.80 -10.00
CA VAL A 98 13.80 -8.79 -10.10
C VAL A 98 13.19 -7.75 -9.17
N LYS A 99 13.61 -7.72 -7.90
CA LYS A 99 13.11 -6.74 -6.90
C LYS A 99 13.42 -5.30 -7.32
N ALA A 100 14.63 -5.06 -7.81
CA ALA A 100 15.06 -3.74 -8.27
C ALA A 100 14.22 -3.27 -9.46
N ASP A 101 14.04 -4.13 -10.47
CA ASP A 101 13.29 -3.81 -11.68
C ASP A 101 11.80 -3.64 -11.41
N MET A 102 11.17 -4.48 -10.60
CA MET A 102 9.77 -4.28 -10.17
C MET A 102 9.59 -2.93 -9.48
N THR A 103 10.49 -2.56 -8.58
CA THR A 103 10.45 -1.27 -7.88
C THR A 103 10.60 -0.10 -8.86
N ARG A 104 11.50 -0.23 -9.86
CA ARG A 104 11.70 0.79 -10.89
C ARG A 104 10.49 0.93 -11.80
N ILE A 105 9.89 -0.19 -12.24
CA ILE A 105 8.66 -0.19 -13.04
C ILE A 105 7.52 0.48 -12.27
N MET A 106 7.35 0.19 -10.99
CA MET A 106 6.36 0.88 -10.15
C MET A 106 6.61 2.39 -10.08
N GLY A 107 7.87 2.83 -10.07
CA GLY A 107 8.22 4.26 -10.14
C GLY A 107 7.86 4.91 -11.48
N MET A 108 7.99 4.18 -12.61
CA MET A 108 7.60 4.67 -13.94
C MET A 108 6.08 4.68 -14.15
N THR A 109 5.35 3.86 -13.41
CA THR A 109 3.89 3.69 -13.51
C THR A 109 3.16 4.16 -12.25
N GLU A 110 3.67 5.20 -11.59
CA GLU A 110 3.10 5.73 -10.35
C GLU A 110 1.61 6.05 -10.53
N GLY A 111 0.78 5.52 -9.64
CA GLY A 111 -0.69 5.67 -9.69
C GLY A 111 -1.42 4.60 -10.51
N ALA A 112 -0.71 3.64 -11.12
CA ALA A 112 -1.32 2.47 -11.75
C ALA A 112 -1.90 1.49 -10.73
N ARG A 113 -2.65 0.49 -11.21
CA ARG A 113 -3.02 -0.69 -10.42
C ARG A 113 -1.97 -1.78 -10.64
N TYR A 114 -1.63 -2.51 -9.60
CA TYR A 114 -0.62 -3.57 -9.63
C TYR A 114 -1.23 -4.92 -9.29
N SER A 115 -0.84 -5.94 -10.03
CA SER A 115 -1.12 -7.34 -9.73
C SER A 115 0.18 -8.15 -9.81
N ILE A 116 0.32 -9.14 -8.95
CA ILE A 116 1.49 -10.00 -8.92
C ILE A 116 1.06 -11.45 -9.03
N ILE A 117 1.53 -12.12 -10.07
CA ILE A 117 1.38 -13.55 -10.30
C ILE A 117 2.77 -14.16 -10.14
N ALA A 118 2.97 -14.92 -9.09
CA ALA A 118 4.24 -15.62 -8.89
C ALA A 118 4.11 -17.09 -9.26
N PHE A 119 5.16 -17.64 -9.84
CA PHE A 119 5.23 -19.04 -10.17
C PHE A 119 6.53 -19.66 -9.69
N ASP A 120 6.39 -20.88 -9.25
CA ASP A 120 7.42 -21.80 -8.84
C ASP A 120 6.97 -23.21 -9.30
N SER A 121 6.92 -24.19 -8.43
CA SER A 121 6.27 -25.49 -8.70
C SER A 121 4.78 -25.35 -9.02
N THR A 122 4.16 -24.21 -8.67
CA THR A 122 2.77 -23.82 -8.97
C THR A 122 2.71 -22.35 -9.38
N ALA A 123 1.60 -21.93 -9.98
CA ALA A 123 1.38 -20.51 -10.26
C ALA A 123 0.17 -19.99 -9.50
N THR A 124 0.35 -18.88 -8.80
CA THR A 124 -0.71 -18.26 -8.01
C THR A 124 -0.67 -16.74 -8.12
N GLN A 125 -1.84 -16.12 -8.13
CA GLN A 125 -1.95 -14.68 -7.99
C GLN A 125 -1.75 -14.29 -6.53
N GLN A 126 -0.57 -13.78 -6.22
CA GLN A 126 -0.15 -13.40 -4.86
C GLN A 126 -0.77 -12.06 -4.44
N LEU A 127 -0.92 -11.15 -5.39
CA LEU A 127 -1.57 -9.86 -5.19
C LEU A 127 -2.61 -9.66 -6.28
N PRO A 128 -3.91 -9.64 -5.95
CA PRO A 128 -4.96 -9.22 -6.87
C PRO A 128 -4.75 -7.77 -7.31
N LEU A 129 -5.32 -7.38 -8.45
CA LEU A 129 -5.18 -6.04 -9.00
C LEU A 129 -5.64 -4.97 -7.99
N THR A 130 -4.72 -4.10 -7.55
CA THR A 130 -4.97 -3.11 -6.50
C THR A 130 -4.26 -1.79 -6.78
N THR A 131 -4.81 -0.69 -6.29
CA THR A 131 -4.17 0.64 -6.25
C THR A 131 -3.20 0.80 -5.07
N ASP A 132 -3.14 -0.18 -4.16
CA ASP A 132 -2.24 -0.14 -3.01
C ASP A 132 -0.81 -0.49 -3.40
N ALA A 133 -0.04 0.52 -3.84
CA ALA A 133 1.37 0.38 -4.15
C ALA A 133 2.21 -0.07 -2.93
N GLY A 134 1.74 0.24 -1.71
CA GLY A 134 2.40 -0.21 -0.48
C GLY A 134 2.32 -1.72 -0.30
N ALA A 135 1.18 -2.34 -0.63
CA ALA A 135 1.02 -3.78 -0.61
C ALA A 135 1.93 -4.47 -1.64
N ALA A 136 2.02 -3.92 -2.87
CA ALA A 136 2.93 -4.45 -3.89
C ALA A 136 4.40 -4.34 -3.44
N LYS A 137 4.81 -3.19 -2.90
CA LYS A 137 6.16 -3.01 -2.37
C LYS A 137 6.47 -3.95 -1.22
N ALA A 138 5.57 -4.14 -0.26
CA ALA A 138 5.76 -5.05 0.85
C ALA A 138 5.95 -6.50 0.37
N TRP A 139 5.24 -6.92 -0.68
CA TRP A 139 5.43 -8.23 -1.29
C TRP A 139 6.82 -8.34 -1.95
N ILE A 140 7.25 -7.32 -2.72
CA ILE A 140 8.58 -7.27 -3.35
C ILE A 140 9.69 -7.36 -2.28
N ASP A 141 9.58 -6.62 -1.20
CA ASP A 141 10.57 -6.58 -0.12
C ASP A 141 10.72 -7.96 0.59
N THR A 142 9.68 -8.79 0.55
CA THR A 142 9.67 -10.14 1.15
C THR A 142 9.82 -11.28 0.13
N LEU A 143 10.02 -10.95 -1.15
CA LEU A 143 10.15 -11.93 -2.22
C LEU A 143 11.37 -12.86 -1.99
N THR A 144 11.11 -14.16 -2.02
CA THR A 144 12.11 -15.23 -1.93
C THR A 144 11.80 -16.33 -2.94
N THR A 145 12.77 -17.15 -3.30
CA THR A 145 12.54 -18.35 -4.10
C THR A 145 11.74 -19.42 -3.34
N GLU A 146 11.22 -20.39 -4.05
CA GLU A 146 10.58 -21.56 -3.41
C GLU A 146 11.59 -22.33 -2.55
N PRO A 147 11.14 -23.02 -1.47
CA PRO A 147 12.02 -23.91 -0.72
C PRO A 147 12.51 -25.07 -1.61
N THR A 148 13.81 -25.30 -1.63
CA THR A 148 14.47 -26.27 -2.52
C THR A 148 13.91 -27.70 -2.39
N ASP A 149 13.55 -28.10 -1.17
CA ASP A 149 13.01 -29.45 -0.89
C ASP A 149 11.64 -29.70 -1.56
N TYR A 150 10.93 -28.65 -1.99
CA TYR A 150 9.60 -28.76 -2.61
C TYR A 150 9.61 -28.48 -4.12
N SER A 151 10.78 -28.15 -4.68
CA SER A 151 10.89 -27.81 -6.11
C SER A 151 10.56 -29.02 -6.99
N GLN A 152 9.70 -28.77 -8.01
CA GLN A 152 9.28 -29.76 -9.01
C GLN A 152 9.77 -29.37 -10.41
N GLY A 153 10.86 -28.67 -10.49
CA GLY A 153 11.39 -28.09 -11.72
C GLY A 153 10.68 -26.79 -12.12
N SER A 154 11.15 -26.15 -13.17
CA SER A 154 10.58 -24.91 -13.70
C SER A 154 9.88 -25.13 -15.04
N ASN A 155 8.85 -24.36 -15.30
CA ASN A 155 8.22 -24.21 -16.60
C ASN A 155 7.62 -22.82 -16.72
N VAL A 156 8.07 -22.07 -17.73
CA VAL A 156 7.69 -20.68 -17.94
C VAL A 156 6.22 -20.47 -18.34
N ASP A 157 5.51 -21.52 -18.73
CA ASP A 157 4.09 -21.42 -19.09
C ASP A 157 3.12 -21.61 -17.91
N ARG A 158 3.64 -22.03 -16.74
CA ARG A 158 2.81 -22.23 -15.52
C ARG A 158 1.94 -21.03 -15.16
N PRO A 159 2.42 -19.78 -15.23
CA PRO A 159 1.61 -18.61 -14.91
C PRO A 159 0.59 -18.23 -15.99
N LEU A 160 0.65 -18.81 -17.19
CA LEU A 160 -0.12 -18.38 -18.34
C LEU A 160 -1.65 -18.44 -18.11
N GLN A 161 -2.15 -19.49 -17.44
CA GLN A 161 -3.57 -19.62 -17.13
C GLN A 161 -4.02 -18.52 -16.14
N ALA A 162 -3.25 -18.28 -15.08
CA ALA A 162 -3.56 -17.25 -14.09
C ALA A 162 -3.50 -15.85 -14.73
N LEU A 163 -2.47 -15.59 -15.54
CA LEU A 163 -2.32 -14.34 -16.29
C LEU A 163 -3.50 -14.11 -17.24
N THR A 164 -3.84 -15.11 -18.06
CA THR A 164 -4.95 -15.01 -19.03
C THR A 164 -6.26 -14.69 -18.31
N THR A 165 -6.52 -15.36 -17.19
CA THR A 165 -7.72 -15.10 -16.39
C THR A 165 -7.72 -13.66 -15.87
N ALA A 166 -6.62 -13.21 -15.27
CA ALA A 166 -6.53 -11.89 -14.68
C ALA A 166 -6.64 -10.75 -15.71
N VAL A 167 -5.96 -10.86 -16.87
CA VAL A 167 -6.04 -9.82 -17.91
C VAL A 167 -7.42 -9.80 -18.60
N THR A 168 -8.05 -10.98 -18.79
CA THR A 168 -9.41 -11.06 -19.37
C THR A 168 -10.45 -10.44 -18.44
N GLU A 169 -10.33 -10.67 -17.13
CA GLU A 169 -11.19 -10.07 -16.12
C GLU A 169 -11.03 -8.55 -16.09
N THR A 170 -9.79 -8.07 -16.10
CA THR A 170 -9.47 -6.64 -16.15
C THR A 170 -10.04 -5.96 -17.40
N GLN A 171 -9.87 -6.56 -18.58
CA GLN A 171 -10.42 -6.03 -19.82
C GLN A 171 -11.95 -5.98 -19.84
N ARG A 172 -12.61 -6.89 -19.12
CA ARG A 172 -14.08 -6.88 -18.98
C ARG A 172 -14.55 -5.78 -18.03
N GLU A 173 -13.81 -5.53 -16.96
CA GLU A 173 -14.16 -4.51 -15.96
C GLU A 173 -13.84 -3.09 -16.43
N ASP A 174 -12.73 -2.91 -17.13
CA ASP A 174 -12.20 -1.61 -17.54
C ASP A 174 -11.58 -1.71 -18.95
N PRO A 175 -12.45 -1.74 -20.01
CA PRO A 175 -12.01 -2.01 -21.38
C PRO A 175 -11.07 -0.95 -21.97
N ASP A 176 -11.11 0.27 -21.44
CA ASP A 176 -10.35 1.41 -21.94
C ASP A 176 -8.99 1.57 -21.25
N SER A 177 -8.73 0.77 -20.21
CA SER A 177 -7.48 0.86 -19.45
C SER A 177 -6.33 0.09 -20.10
N SER A 178 -5.13 0.66 -20.07
CA SER A 178 -3.93 0.01 -20.60
C SER A 178 -3.49 -1.16 -19.72
N VAL A 179 -3.14 -2.28 -20.35
CA VAL A 179 -2.63 -3.49 -19.70
C VAL A 179 -1.15 -3.65 -20.02
N LEU A 180 -0.32 -3.57 -18.97
CA LEU A 180 1.13 -3.76 -19.06
C LEU A 180 1.50 -5.09 -18.40
N VAL A 181 2.20 -5.95 -19.12
CA VAL A 181 2.63 -7.25 -18.60
C VAL A 181 4.14 -7.33 -18.59
N TYR A 182 4.71 -7.60 -17.43
CA TYR A 182 6.13 -7.82 -17.22
C TYR A 182 6.37 -9.25 -16.78
N VAL A 183 7.11 -10.02 -17.59
CA VAL A 183 7.57 -11.37 -17.25
C VAL A 183 9.02 -11.28 -16.80
N LEU A 184 9.30 -11.73 -15.58
CA LEU A 184 10.61 -11.64 -14.93
C LEU A 184 11.07 -13.06 -14.60
N SER A 185 12.01 -13.61 -15.39
CA SER A 185 12.42 -15.02 -15.30
C SER A 185 13.81 -15.20 -15.92
N ASP A 186 14.44 -16.34 -15.67
CA ASP A 186 15.61 -16.81 -16.40
C ASP A 186 15.27 -17.70 -17.62
N GLY A 187 13.99 -18.05 -17.79
CA GLY A 187 13.52 -18.79 -18.93
C GLY A 187 13.79 -20.30 -18.88
N GLU A 188 14.42 -20.82 -17.83
CA GLU A 188 14.69 -22.26 -17.71
C GLU A 188 13.41 -23.10 -17.73
N ASN A 189 13.44 -24.20 -18.46
CA ASN A 189 12.39 -25.20 -18.54
C ASN A 189 12.97 -26.58 -18.23
N THR A 190 12.67 -27.08 -17.04
CA THR A 190 13.28 -28.32 -16.51
C THR A 190 12.27 -29.44 -16.25
N ASP A 191 10.97 -29.24 -16.59
CA ASP A 191 9.92 -30.24 -16.35
C ASP A 191 9.60 -31.10 -17.58
N ASP A 192 10.42 -31.05 -18.66
CA ASP A 192 10.32 -31.82 -19.91
C ASP A 192 8.96 -31.73 -20.66
N LYS A 193 8.12 -30.72 -20.30
CA LYS A 193 6.84 -30.50 -21.00
C LYS A 193 6.98 -29.45 -22.09
N GLU A 194 6.17 -29.60 -23.14
CA GLU A 194 6.04 -28.56 -24.15
C GLU A 194 5.39 -27.32 -23.54
N THR A 195 5.99 -26.15 -23.78
CA THR A 195 5.49 -24.87 -23.29
C THR A 195 4.31 -24.38 -24.14
N GLN A 196 3.28 -23.88 -23.46
CA GLN A 196 2.15 -23.22 -24.14
C GLN A 196 2.55 -21.81 -24.56
N PRO A 197 2.03 -21.34 -25.73
CA PRO A 197 2.42 -20.04 -26.26
C PRO A 197 1.74 -18.89 -25.54
N TYR A 198 2.48 -17.83 -25.24
CA TYR A 198 2.00 -16.57 -24.67
C TYR A 198 1.16 -15.72 -25.65
N SER A 199 1.05 -16.14 -26.91
CA SER A 199 0.14 -15.49 -27.89
C SER A 199 -1.32 -15.45 -27.42
N ALA A 200 -1.72 -16.31 -26.47
CA ALA A 200 -3.05 -16.29 -25.88
C ALA A 200 -3.37 -14.97 -25.14
N VAL A 201 -2.37 -14.26 -24.63
CA VAL A 201 -2.55 -12.98 -23.94
C VAL A 201 -2.22 -11.76 -24.81
N ALA A 202 -1.60 -11.94 -25.97
CA ALA A 202 -1.12 -10.85 -26.83
C ALA A 202 -2.20 -9.80 -27.17
N GLY A 203 -3.46 -10.24 -27.38
CA GLY A 203 -4.57 -9.34 -27.69
C GLY A 203 -5.03 -8.44 -26.53
N PHE A 204 -4.51 -8.66 -25.33
CA PHE A 204 -4.84 -7.90 -24.11
C PHE A 204 -3.68 -7.01 -23.64
N VAL A 205 -2.49 -7.15 -24.21
CA VAL A 205 -1.25 -6.50 -23.76
C VAL A 205 -0.98 -5.27 -24.62
N ASP A 206 -0.96 -4.10 -23.99
CA ASP A 206 -0.66 -2.81 -24.63
C ASP A 206 0.84 -2.43 -24.48
N GLY A 207 1.55 -3.06 -23.58
CA GLY A 207 2.98 -2.80 -23.33
C GLY A 207 3.54 -3.66 -22.21
N GLY A 208 4.73 -3.31 -21.76
CA GLY A 208 5.48 -4.10 -20.78
C GLY A 208 6.74 -4.70 -21.38
N GLY A 209 7.18 -5.85 -20.87
CA GLY A 209 8.42 -6.47 -21.34
C GLY A 209 8.69 -7.83 -20.75
N VAL A 210 9.57 -8.58 -21.39
CA VAL A 210 10.15 -9.80 -20.84
C VAL A 210 11.58 -9.46 -20.40
N LEU A 211 11.83 -9.57 -19.09
CA LEU A 211 13.12 -9.29 -18.46
C LEU A 211 13.78 -10.61 -18.11
N GLY A 212 14.92 -10.88 -18.74
CA GLY A 212 15.67 -12.12 -18.57
C GLY A 212 16.85 -11.93 -17.62
N TYR A 213 16.95 -12.76 -16.60
CA TYR A 213 18.00 -12.71 -15.58
C TYR A 213 18.94 -13.89 -15.67
N GLY A 214 20.23 -13.68 -15.49
CA GLY A 214 21.26 -14.70 -15.52
C GLY A 214 22.21 -14.57 -16.68
N THR A 215 23.21 -15.46 -16.72
CA THR A 215 24.27 -15.48 -17.73
C THR A 215 24.29 -16.77 -18.53
N ALA A 216 24.89 -16.75 -19.70
CA ALA A 216 25.11 -17.95 -20.53
C ALA A 216 26.11 -18.92 -19.90
N GLU A 217 27.05 -18.41 -19.11
CA GLU A 217 27.99 -19.19 -18.32
C GLU A 217 27.29 -19.91 -17.17
N GLY A 218 26.26 -19.26 -16.59
CA GLY A 218 25.47 -19.72 -15.47
C GLY A 218 26.05 -19.35 -14.12
N GLY A 219 25.18 -19.27 -13.12
CA GLY A 219 25.53 -19.02 -11.73
C GLY A 219 25.31 -20.21 -10.80
N PRO A 220 26.10 -20.34 -9.74
CA PRO A 220 25.88 -21.35 -8.72
C PRO A 220 24.62 -21.00 -7.92
N MET A 221 23.80 -22.00 -7.63
CA MET A 221 22.56 -21.83 -6.90
C MET A 221 22.73 -22.17 -5.42
N LYS A 222 22.15 -21.35 -4.55
CA LYS A 222 22.00 -21.66 -3.12
C LYS A 222 20.63 -22.25 -2.82
N ALA A 223 20.63 -23.24 -1.93
CA ALA A 223 19.40 -23.82 -1.42
C ALA A 223 18.62 -22.80 -0.56
N GLN A 224 17.30 -22.84 -0.67
CA GLN A 224 16.39 -22.00 0.11
C GLN A 224 15.61 -22.89 1.09
N GLY A 225 15.70 -22.56 2.37
CA GLY A 225 14.97 -23.27 3.44
C GLY A 225 15.48 -24.68 3.74
N GLY A 226 14.89 -25.32 4.74
CA GLY A 226 15.25 -26.68 5.16
C GLY A 226 16.58 -26.77 5.90
N ALA A 227 17.15 -27.97 5.90
CA ALA A 227 18.40 -28.29 6.62
C ALA A 227 19.65 -27.75 5.91
N HIS A 228 19.54 -27.42 4.63
CA HIS A 228 20.63 -26.96 3.75
C HIS A 228 20.49 -25.49 3.32
N ASP A 229 19.72 -24.71 4.07
CA ASP A 229 19.48 -23.30 3.76
C ASP A 229 20.81 -22.52 3.65
N GLY A 230 21.02 -21.88 2.48
CA GLY A 230 22.23 -21.15 2.17
C GLY A 230 23.43 -21.99 1.67
N ASP A 231 23.36 -23.32 1.69
CA ASP A 231 24.38 -24.18 1.09
C ASP A 231 24.27 -24.15 -0.44
N TYR A 232 25.40 -24.28 -1.14
CA TYR A 232 25.36 -24.44 -2.59
C TYR A 232 24.79 -25.80 -2.98
N ILE A 233 23.87 -25.78 -3.94
CA ILE A 233 23.30 -26.98 -4.52
C ILE A 233 24.40 -27.71 -5.30
N THR A 234 24.56 -29.00 -5.08
CA THR A 234 25.53 -29.85 -5.79
C THR A 234 24.81 -30.91 -6.61
N ASP A 235 25.37 -31.24 -7.77
CA ASP A 235 24.92 -32.34 -8.60
C ASP A 235 25.31 -33.70 -7.98
N GLY A 236 24.85 -34.81 -8.62
CA GLY A 236 25.17 -36.17 -8.15
C GLY A 236 26.66 -36.54 -8.19
N SER A 237 27.53 -35.71 -8.78
CA SER A 237 28.99 -35.86 -8.81
C SER A 237 29.69 -35.04 -7.73
N GLY A 238 28.95 -34.23 -6.96
CA GLY A 238 29.48 -33.30 -5.95
C GLY A 238 30.00 -31.97 -6.52
N GLN A 239 29.72 -31.65 -7.80
CA GLN A 239 30.01 -30.36 -8.40
C GLN A 239 28.87 -29.40 -8.14
N GLN A 240 29.17 -28.10 -8.09
CA GLN A 240 28.14 -27.06 -7.94
C GLN A 240 27.15 -27.09 -9.11
N GLY A 241 25.87 -27.14 -8.80
CA GLY A 241 24.81 -27.00 -9.78
C GLY A 241 24.79 -25.58 -10.33
N LEU A 242 24.90 -25.44 -11.64
CA LEU A 242 24.83 -24.16 -12.32
C LEU A 242 23.50 -24.02 -13.04
N SER A 243 22.80 -22.93 -12.80
CA SER A 243 21.64 -22.50 -13.59
C SER A 243 22.08 -21.53 -14.66
N LYS A 244 21.51 -21.64 -15.87
CA LYS A 244 21.81 -20.78 -17.03
C LYS A 244 20.53 -20.16 -17.54
N ILE A 245 20.62 -18.94 -18.02
CA ILE A 245 19.50 -18.28 -18.69
C ILE A 245 19.15 -18.98 -20.02
N ASP A 246 17.85 -19.14 -20.31
CA ASP A 246 17.35 -19.48 -21.67
C ASP A 246 16.80 -18.22 -22.35
N GLU A 247 17.70 -17.41 -22.88
CA GLU A 247 17.34 -16.19 -23.61
C GLU A 247 16.44 -16.46 -24.81
N LYS A 248 16.64 -17.60 -25.49
CA LYS A 248 15.85 -17.94 -26.68
C LYS A 248 14.38 -18.16 -26.31
N GLN A 249 14.12 -18.82 -25.20
CA GLN A 249 12.78 -19.02 -24.69
C GLN A 249 12.14 -17.70 -24.32
N LEU A 250 12.86 -16.83 -23.60
CA LEU A 250 12.37 -15.50 -23.20
C LEU A 250 12.11 -14.58 -24.39
N GLN A 251 12.98 -14.58 -25.42
CA GLN A 251 12.76 -13.85 -26.67
C GLN A 251 11.56 -14.38 -27.43
N THR A 252 11.30 -15.69 -27.38
CA THR A 252 10.11 -16.29 -27.97
C THR A 252 8.84 -15.78 -27.28
N ILE A 253 8.82 -15.75 -25.93
CA ILE A 253 7.71 -15.22 -25.14
C ILE A 253 7.48 -13.74 -25.48
N ALA A 254 8.53 -12.93 -25.51
CA ALA A 254 8.46 -11.52 -25.85
C ALA A 254 7.83 -11.30 -27.25
N GLY A 255 8.30 -12.06 -28.25
CA GLY A 255 7.76 -12.02 -29.61
C GLY A 255 6.30 -12.46 -29.68
N GLN A 256 5.88 -13.47 -28.91
CA GLN A 256 4.50 -13.93 -28.84
C GLN A 256 3.57 -12.91 -28.19
N MET A 257 4.05 -12.15 -27.22
CA MET A 257 3.29 -11.09 -26.54
C MET A 257 3.32 -9.75 -27.29
N GLY A 258 4.28 -9.56 -28.21
CA GLY A 258 4.48 -8.30 -28.90
C GLY A 258 5.17 -7.22 -28.06
N VAL A 259 5.95 -7.61 -27.06
CA VAL A 259 6.67 -6.72 -26.15
C VAL A 259 8.21 -6.88 -26.30
N PRO A 260 9.03 -5.89 -25.87
CA PRO A 260 10.48 -6.02 -25.93
C PRO A 260 11.01 -7.10 -24.95
N TYR A 261 12.12 -7.75 -25.35
CA TYR A 261 12.96 -8.53 -24.47
C TYR A 261 14.15 -7.70 -24.01
N LEU A 262 14.44 -7.74 -22.72
CA LEU A 262 15.59 -7.08 -22.11
C LEU A 262 16.40 -8.11 -21.29
N HIS A 263 17.67 -8.32 -21.65
CA HIS A 263 18.58 -9.07 -20.80
C HIS A 263 19.05 -8.18 -19.67
N ARG A 264 18.95 -8.66 -18.44
CA ARG A 264 19.22 -7.92 -17.21
C ARG A 264 20.39 -8.52 -16.47
N THR A 265 21.52 -7.84 -16.49
CA THR A 265 22.72 -8.26 -15.75
C THR A 265 23.06 -7.29 -14.60
N SER A 266 22.50 -6.07 -14.64
CA SER A 266 22.75 -5.02 -13.65
C SER A 266 21.51 -4.16 -13.44
N PRO A 267 21.28 -3.61 -12.23
CA PRO A 267 20.17 -2.70 -11.95
C PRO A 267 20.29 -1.36 -12.71
N ASP A 268 21.48 -0.99 -13.16
CA ASP A 268 21.73 0.29 -13.84
C ASP A 268 21.31 0.28 -15.32
N GLU A 269 21.04 -0.88 -15.90
CA GLU A 269 20.62 -0.99 -17.29
C GLU A 269 19.23 -0.36 -17.50
N PRO A 270 19.01 0.34 -18.64
CA PRO A 270 17.75 1.01 -18.92
C PRO A 270 16.61 0.01 -19.12
N ILE A 271 15.41 0.33 -18.59
CA ILE A 271 14.18 -0.43 -18.79
C ILE A 271 13.06 0.43 -19.40
N GLU A 272 13.33 1.69 -19.65
CA GLU A 272 12.36 2.66 -20.16
C GLU A 272 11.76 2.25 -21.50
N GLY A 273 12.49 1.50 -22.33
CA GLY A 273 12.01 0.96 -23.60
C GLY A 273 10.80 0.03 -23.48
N THR A 274 10.52 -0.49 -22.27
CA THR A 274 9.31 -1.29 -22.00
C THR A 274 8.02 -0.47 -21.99
N MET A 275 8.16 0.87 -21.93
CA MET A 275 7.04 1.81 -21.96
C MET A 275 6.87 2.49 -23.33
N ASP A 276 7.64 2.10 -24.34
CA ASP A 276 7.57 2.70 -25.67
C ASP A 276 6.18 2.47 -26.28
N GLY A 277 5.56 3.57 -26.73
CA GLY A 277 4.21 3.54 -27.29
C GLY A 277 3.06 3.53 -26.26
N VAL A 278 3.36 3.40 -24.98
CA VAL A 278 2.34 3.42 -23.91
C VAL A 278 2.09 4.85 -23.48
N THR A 279 0.82 5.28 -23.49
CA THR A 279 0.42 6.59 -23.00
C THR A 279 -0.45 6.43 -21.76
N LEU A 280 0.15 6.70 -20.59
CA LEU A 280 -0.58 6.70 -19.33
C LEU A 280 -1.44 7.96 -19.20
N ARG A 281 -2.73 7.79 -18.92
CA ARG A 281 -3.69 8.89 -18.75
C ARG A 281 -4.15 8.94 -17.30
N PRO A 282 -4.16 10.15 -16.67
CA PRO A 282 -4.78 10.28 -15.37
C PRO A 282 -6.30 10.19 -15.49
N VAL A 283 -6.92 9.26 -14.76
CA VAL A 283 -8.37 9.12 -14.67
C VAL A 283 -8.84 9.40 -13.24
N PRO A 284 -10.00 10.07 -13.06
CA PRO A 284 -10.55 10.26 -11.73
C PRO A 284 -10.83 8.91 -11.08
N ILE A 285 -10.52 8.78 -9.79
CA ILE A 285 -10.98 7.63 -9.03
C ILE A 285 -12.47 7.84 -8.79
N GLU A 286 -13.33 7.04 -9.43
CA GLU A 286 -14.74 6.93 -9.04
C GLU A 286 -14.81 6.23 -7.67
N SER A 287 -14.54 6.96 -6.61
CA SER A 287 -14.77 6.46 -5.26
C SER A 287 -16.28 6.43 -5.03
N THR A 288 -16.86 5.23 -4.98
CA THR A 288 -18.25 4.98 -4.57
C THR A 288 -18.51 5.43 -3.12
N ARG A 289 -17.49 5.87 -2.40
CA ARG A 289 -17.53 6.57 -1.11
C ARG A 289 -16.48 7.66 -1.14
N GLU A 290 -16.95 8.91 -1.14
CA GLU A 290 -16.13 10.07 -0.80
C GLU A 290 -15.60 9.91 0.64
N THR A 291 -14.56 9.12 0.84
CA THR A 291 -13.75 9.21 2.05
C THR A 291 -12.79 10.39 1.86
N THR A 292 -13.37 11.58 1.92
CA THR A 292 -12.57 12.80 1.98
C THR A 292 -11.82 12.77 3.31
N ASN A 293 -10.52 12.53 3.26
CA ASN A 293 -9.68 12.66 4.44
C ASN A 293 -9.61 14.13 4.80
N PHE A 294 -10.05 14.45 6.01
CA PHE A 294 -10.05 15.81 6.52
C PHE A 294 -8.97 16.00 7.57
N ARG A 295 -8.30 17.13 7.54
CA ARG A 295 -7.48 17.60 8.64
C ARG A 295 -8.35 18.37 9.62
N ASP A 296 -8.53 17.84 10.80
CA ASP A 296 -9.34 18.44 11.87
C ASP A 296 -8.60 19.58 12.57
N TRP A 297 -9.31 20.69 12.79
CA TRP A 297 -8.79 21.89 13.49
C TRP A 297 -9.46 22.15 14.83
N TYR A 298 -10.44 21.34 15.23
CA TYR A 298 -11.19 21.52 16.48
C TYR A 298 -10.31 21.51 17.74
N TRP A 299 -9.15 20.85 17.69
CA TRP A 299 -8.23 20.76 18.84
C TRP A 299 -7.69 22.13 19.28
N ILE A 300 -7.60 23.13 18.40
CA ILE A 300 -7.21 24.50 18.73
C ILE A 300 -8.19 25.13 19.71
N ALA A 301 -9.50 24.83 19.59
CA ALA A 301 -10.52 25.27 20.51
C ALA A 301 -10.66 24.32 21.71
N ALA A 302 -10.38 23.03 21.55
CA ALA A 302 -10.50 22.02 22.60
C ALA A 302 -9.47 22.22 23.74
N ILE A 303 -8.25 22.62 23.43
CA ILE A 303 -7.20 22.86 24.44
C ILE A 303 -7.59 23.98 25.42
N PRO A 304 -7.92 25.23 24.98
CA PRO A 304 -8.36 26.27 25.91
C PRO A 304 -9.68 25.92 26.62
N LEU A 305 -10.58 25.18 25.97
CA LEU A 305 -11.80 24.69 26.59
C LEU A 305 -11.47 23.78 27.77
N ALA A 306 -10.57 22.79 27.58
CA ALA A 306 -10.15 21.88 28.64
C ALA A 306 -9.50 22.64 29.81
N ALA A 307 -8.64 23.62 29.53
CA ALA A 307 -8.02 24.45 30.56
C ALA A 307 -9.06 25.24 31.39
N LEU A 308 -10.07 25.83 30.72
CA LEU A 308 -11.16 26.52 31.41
C LEU A 308 -12.04 25.58 32.22
N MET A 309 -12.29 24.36 31.76
CA MET A 309 -13.03 23.34 32.50
C MET A 309 -12.28 22.90 33.76
N ILE A 310 -10.98 22.66 33.67
CA ILE A 310 -10.14 22.34 34.83
C ILE A 310 -10.16 23.49 35.86
N TRP A 311 -10.06 24.74 35.40
CA TRP A 311 -10.17 25.90 36.29
C TRP A 311 -11.55 25.95 36.96
N GLU A 312 -12.64 25.79 36.21
CA GLU A 312 -14.01 25.79 36.78
C GLU A 312 -14.19 24.70 37.83
N LEU A 313 -13.70 23.48 37.56
CA LEU A 313 -13.73 22.37 38.52
C LEU A 313 -12.93 22.68 39.78
N GLY A 314 -11.73 23.26 39.61
CA GLY A 314 -10.90 23.68 40.76
C GLY A 314 -11.59 24.75 41.59
N GLU A 315 -12.26 25.73 40.99
CA GLU A 315 -13.01 26.75 41.72
C GLU A 315 -14.24 26.19 42.42
N MET A 316 -14.93 25.22 41.80
CA MET A 316 -16.07 24.53 42.41
C MET A 316 -15.63 23.70 43.63
N THR A 317 -14.55 22.95 43.54
CA THR A 317 -14.01 22.14 44.65
C THR A 317 -13.49 23.01 45.80
N TYR A 318 -12.86 24.16 45.48
CA TYR A 318 -12.40 25.09 46.48
C TYR A 318 -13.54 25.82 47.23
N ARG A 319 -14.69 26.05 46.56
CA ARG A 319 -15.90 26.68 47.12
C ARG A 319 -16.82 25.71 47.83
N LEU A 320 -16.63 24.39 47.70
CA LEU A 320 -17.31 23.43 48.54
C LEU A 320 -16.96 23.69 50.02
N PRO A 321 -17.96 24.06 50.89
CA PRO A 321 -17.68 24.36 52.25
C PRO A 321 -17.09 23.10 52.92
N ARG A 322 -15.91 23.24 53.56
CA ARG A 322 -15.33 22.30 54.50
C ARG A 322 -16.22 22.21 55.75
N LYS A 323 -17.47 21.81 55.58
CA LYS A 323 -18.45 21.60 56.65
C LYS A 323 -18.69 20.11 56.87
N LEU A 324 -17.62 19.35 56.99
CA LEU A 324 -17.65 18.03 57.61
C LEU A 324 -16.38 17.87 58.42
N ASP A 325 -16.21 18.76 59.44
CA ASP A 325 -15.22 18.53 60.45
C ASP A 325 -15.72 19.06 61.80
N ARG A 326 -15.84 18.18 62.75
CA ARG A 326 -15.77 18.35 64.20
C ARG A 326 -17.01 18.44 65.04
N HIS A 327 -18.24 18.39 64.54
CA HIS A 327 -19.37 18.37 65.50
C HIS A 327 -20.09 17.03 65.66
N ASP A 328 -19.85 16.04 64.79
CA ASP A 328 -20.50 14.74 64.88
C ASP A 328 -19.75 13.64 65.61
N LEU A 329 -18.52 13.93 66.06
CA LEU A 329 -17.70 12.97 66.85
C LEU A 329 -17.78 13.16 68.35
N GLU A 330 -18.35 14.27 68.86
CA GLU A 330 -18.50 14.50 70.32
C GLU A 330 -19.89 14.11 70.85
N GLY A 331 -20.84 13.73 69.98
CA GLY A 331 -22.18 13.29 70.38
C GLY A 331 -22.33 11.79 70.65
N ALA A 332 -21.35 10.97 70.33
CA ALA A 332 -21.40 9.50 70.44
C ALA A 332 -20.70 8.91 71.68
N SER A 333 -20.28 9.75 72.60
CA SER A 333 -19.65 9.29 73.88
C SER A 333 -20.34 9.90 75.12
N ARG A 334 -21.65 9.75 75.18
CA ARG A 334 -22.41 9.83 76.45
C ARG A 334 -23.52 8.80 76.50
#